data_25d3c8ceebcebef249711c02e5d5f8a4
#
_entry.id   25d3c8ceebcebef249711c02e5d5f8a4
#
_cell.length_a   1.000
_cell.length_b   1.000
_cell.length_c   1.000
_cell.angle_alpha   90.00
_cell.angle_beta   90.00
_cell.angle_gamma   90.00
#
_symmetry.space_group_name_H-M   'P 1'
#
loop_
_entity.id
_entity.type
_entity.pdbx_description
1 polymer ?
#
loop_
_entity_poly.entity_id
_entity_poly.type
_entity_poly.pdbx_seq_one_letter_code
_entity_poly.pdbx_strand_id
1 'polypeptide(L)'
;MRKCMAVACTLLFFSVAASSQIYITNVNMLDVEKMKLIPAQTVIIENERITSYGSSGKIKVPAGKQVIDGTGKYLMPGLVDAHVHFFQNGGLYTRPDAIDLRKHHPYNEELEWTHKNMDDFLRRYTRTGITTVIDVGATHSFLRQRDTFRFRSFAPAIYMTGPLLTTWQPEVFKNLKEDEPFSEMKSVEDARKYMQQQLPLKPDFIKIWFIVLDRNTEAGARKLLPMVQAVIDESHKHNLRVAVHATERITAQLAVESGCDYLVHGIDDELVNDEFVQLLKKKNVVLCPTLVVANNYGEVFGQQYQISYFDYTRANPRTTGTLFDLRHLPDTGMINRYKSFMKSRSAQQEKTDSILKANTKKLLNGGVIIATGTDAGNIGTLHASSYFEELQAMKEAGFSNWQILQSSTINGAKAVGREKEFGSIQNGRIADLLLLNANPVDSISNLQKIELVINKGNPIRPDTLVKETPFALVQRQLNAYNGHDLEAFLEPYADDVEIYQFPNTLQMKGKEAMRKAYQFITNTPGLHCELQKRIIQGNTVIDHEKVQVTGGKPVEAVAIYEIKGNKIVKVYFVY
;
A
#
# COMPACT_ATOMS: atom_id res chain seq x y z
N MET A 1 -61.18 -23.17 48.13
CA MET A 1 -59.92 -23.20 47.35
C MET A 1 -59.81 -21.92 46.51
N ARG A 2 -59.04 -20.94 46.97
CA ARG A 2 -58.80 -19.67 46.26
C ARG A 2 -57.49 -19.83 45.44
N LYS A 3 -57.56 -19.72 44.14
CA LYS A 3 -56.39 -19.69 43.27
C LYS A 3 -55.83 -18.26 43.20
N CYS A 4 -54.62 -18.05 43.73
CA CYS A 4 -53.85 -16.82 43.49
C CYS A 4 -53.18 -16.93 42.13
N MET A 5 -53.51 -16.00 41.23
CA MET A 5 -52.85 -15.80 39.93
C MET A 5 -51.72 -14.78 40.16
N ALA A 6 -50.46 -15.22 40.08
CA ALA A 6 -49.32 -14.34 40.12
C ALA A 6 -49.08 -13.78 38.71
N VAL A 7 -49.19 -12.47 38.55
CA VAL A 7 -48.81 -11.76 37.32
C VAL A 7 -47.33 -11.44 37.40
N ALA A 8 -46.51 -12.11 36.60
CA ALA A 8 -45.11 -11.79 36.43
C ALA A 8 -44.96 -10.62 35.46
N CYS A 9 -44.64 -9.41 35.95
CA CYS A 9 -44.24 -8.26 35.15
C CYS A 9 -42.79 -8.46 34.67
N THR A 10 -42.60 -8.82 33.40
CA THR A 10 -41.30 -8.87 32.78
C THR A 10 -40.89 -7.45 32.39
N LEU A 11 -40.00 -6.83 33.16
CA LEU A 11 -39.35 -5.57 32.85
C LEU A 11 -38.31 -5.82 31.72
N LEU A 12 -38.66 -5.44 30.50
CA LEU A 12 -37.73 -5.35 29.38
C LEU A 12 -36.83 -4.13 29.59
N PHE A 13 -35.61 -4.37 30.10
CA PHE A 13 -34.56 -3.39 30.07
C PHE A 13 -34.09 -3.21 28.61
N PHE A 14 -34.58 -2.18 27.95
CA PHE A 14 -33.92 -1.65 26.77
C PHE A 14 -32.62 -0.99 27.22
N SER A 15 -31.50 -1.71 27.09
CA SER A 15 -30.19 -1.06 27.14
C SER A 15 -30.07 -0.13 25.93
N VAL A 16 -30.33 1.14 26.12
CA VAL A 16 -29.93 2.18 25.18
C VAL A 16 -28.42 2.16 25.18
N ALA A 17 -27.80 1.52 24.18
CA ALA A 17 -26.38 1.67 23.93
C ALA A 17 -26.11 3.18 23.82
N ALA A 18 -25.42 3.75 24.79
CA ALA A 18 -25.04 5.16 24.76
C ALA A 18 -24.18 5.37 23.52
N SER A 19 -24.73 6.03 22.50
CA SER A 19 -24.01 6.41 21.30
C SER A 19 -22.82 7.27 21.70
N SER A 20 -21.61 6.78 21.41
CA SER A 20 -20.37 7.50 21.68
C SER A 20 -20.25 8.64 20.67
N GLN A 21 -20.49 9.88 21.11
CA GLN A 21 -20.26 11.06 20.29
C GLN A 21 -18.88 11.63 20.58
N ILE A 22 -18.13 11.94 19.49
CA ILE A 22 -16.82 12.54 19.54
C ILE A 22 -16.90 13.93 18.89
N TYR A 23 -16.36 14.93 19.56
CA TYR A 23 -16.28 16.30 19.09
C TYR A 23 -14.82 16.64 18.80
N ILE A 24 -14.47 16.89 17.53
CA ILE A 24 -13.15 17.43 17.15
C ILE A 24 -13.34 18.94 17.02
N THR A 25 -12.77 19.71 17.97
CA THR A 25 -13.04 21.14 18.10
C THR A 25 -11.87 22.00 17.62
N ASN A 26 -12.17 23.23 17.22
CA ASN A 26 -11.18 24.29 16.84
C ASN A 26 -10.17 23.87 15.75
N VAL A 27 -10.56 22.97 14.84
CA VAL A 27 -9.67 22.44 13.83
C VAL A 27 -9.74 23.25 12.53
N ASN A 28 -8.63 23.33 11.79
CA ASN A 28 -8.60 23.82 10.42
C ASN A 28 -9.03 22.67 9.49
N MET A 29 -10.24 22.73 8.97
CA MET A 29 -10.84 21.69 8.14
C MET A 29 -10.48 21.88 6.66
N LEU A 30 -10.01 20.83 6.01
CA LEU A 30 -9.77 20.81 4.56
C LEU A 30 -11.03 20.33 3.83
N ASP A 31 -11.66 21.21 3.07
CA ASP A 31 -12.68 20.86 2.08
C ASP A 31 -11.98 20.50 0.77
N VAL A 32 -11.68 19.21 0.60
CA VAL A 32 -10.94 18.70 -0.56
C VAL A 32 -11.73 18.81 -1.87
N GLU A 33 -13.06 18.83 -1.80
CA GLU A 33 -13.91 18.99 -2.99
C GLU A 33 -13.84 20.42 -3.52
N LYS A 34 -13.83 21.42 -2.64
CA LYS A 34 -13.74 22.84 -3.00
C LYS A 34 -12.32 23.41 -2.97
N MET A 35 -11.34 22.60 -2.61
CA MET A 35 -9.94 23.01 -2.43
C MET A 35 -9.78 24.22 -1.51
N LYS A 36 -10.45 24.17 -0.33
CA LYS A 36 -10.49 25.28 0.64
C LYS A 36 -10.10 24.82 2.04
N LEU A 37 -9.35 25.67 2.73
CA LEU A 37 -9.11 25.55 4.16
C LEU A 37 -10.16 26.38 4.91
N ILE A 38 -10.88 25.75 5.84
CA ILE A 38 -11.94 26.37 6.64
C ILE A 38 -11.49 26.38 8.10
N PRO A 39 -11.11 27.53 8.68
CA PRO A 39 -10.57 27.59 10.03
C PRO A 39 -11.65 27.43 11.10
N ALA A 40 -11.20 27.06 12.30
CA ALA A 40 -11.99 27.04 13.54
C ALA A 40 -13.32 26.28 13.40
N GLN A 41 -13.26 25.05 12.88
CA GLN A 41 -14.41 24.16 12.75
C GLN A 41 -14.50 23.17 13.90
N THR A 42 -15.72 22.75 14.22
CA THR A 42 -16.02 21.57 15.04
C THR A 42 -16.68 20.52 14.15
N VAL A 43 -16.18 19.29 14.19
CA VAL A 43 -16.75 18.12 13.50
C VAL A 43 -17.26 17.15 14.56
N ILE A 44 -18.51 16.69 14.38
CA ILE A 44 -19.17 15.77 15.30
C ILE A 44 -19.27 14.40 14.63
N ILE A 45 -18.78 13.40 15.32
CA ILE A 45 -18.82 12.00 14.90
C ILE A 45 -19.74 11.25 15.86
N GLU A 46 -20.63 10.46 15.33
CA GLU A 46 -21.47 9.54 16.11
C GLU A 46 -21.41 8.16 15.47
N ASN A 47 -20.99 7.18 16.26
CA ASN A 47 -20.64 5.86 15.78
C ASN A 47 -19.56 5.97 14.68
N GLU A 48 -19.87 5.51 13.47
CA GLU A 48 -18.92 5.51 12.34
C GLU A 48 -19.08 6.74 11.41
N ARG A 49 -20.01 7.69 11.72
CA ARG A 49 -20.39 8.71 10.75
C ARG A 49 -20.23 10.14 11.27
N ILE A 50 -19.93 11.03 10.34
CA ILE A 50 -19.99 12.47 10.55
C ILE A 50 -21.46 12.88 10.59
N THR A 51 -21.93 13.37 11.74
CA THR A 51 -23.34 13.80 11.90
C THR A 51 -23.50 15.28 11.67
N SER A 52 -22.49 16.09 11.99
CA SER A 52 -22.52 17.53 11.78
C SER A 52 -21.12 18.13 11.77
N TYR A 53 -20.98 19.29 11.15
CA TYR A 53 -19.79 20.14 11.28
C TYR A 53 -20.18 21.62 11.11
N GLY A 54 -19.35 22.52 11.65
CA GLY A 54 -19.57 23.95 11.55
C GLY A 54 -18.62 24.77 12.41
N SER A 55 -18.78 26.10 12.42
CA SER A 55 -17.95 27.01 13.21
C SER A 55 -17.96 26.64 14.70
N SER A 56 -16.78 26.49 15.30
CA SER A 56 -16.62 26.12 16.72
C SER A 56 -17.32 27.11 17.67
N GLY A 57 -17.38 28.39 17.33
CA GLY A 57 -18.08 29.37 18.14
C GLY A 57 -19.62 29.20 18.16
N LYS A 58 -20.18 28.41 17.25
CA LYS A 58 -21.62 28.14 17.16
C LYS A 58 -22.04 26.78 17.70
N ILE A 59 -21.10 25.82 17.78
CA ILE A 59 -21.38 24.45 18.25
C ILE A 59 -21.03 24.35 19.73
N LYS A 60 -22.05 24.08 20.57
CA LYS A 60 -21.87 23.80 21.99
C LYS A 60 -21.58 22.33 22.20
N VAL A 61 -20.51 22.01 22.91
CA VAL A 61 -20.18 20.62 23.30
C VAL A 61 -20.89 20.31 24.61
N PRO A 62 -21.78 19.30 24.66
CA PRO A 62 -22.44 18.92 25.91
C PRO A 62 -21.42 18.34 26.91
N ALA A 63 -21.69 18.53 28.20
CA ALA A 63 -20.86 17.97 29.27
C ALA A 63 -20.78 16.43 29.18
N GLY A 64 -19.60 15.86 29.46
CA GLY A 64 -19.39 14.40 29.49
C GLY A 64 -19.19 13.76 28.11
N LYS A 65 -19.14 14.52 27.02
CA LYS A 65 -18.79 14.01 25.69
C LYS A 65 -17.28 13.94 25.50
N GLN A 66 -16.85 13.01 24.63
CA GLN A 66 -15.44 12.92 24.24
C GLN A 66 -15.06 14.10 23.36
N VAL A 67 -14.02 14.83 23.74
CA VAL A 67 -13.52 16.00 23.00
C VAL A 67 -12.09 15.74 22.58
N ILE A 68 -11.80 16.02 21.30
CA ILE A 68 -10.46 16.07 20.74
C ILE A 68 -10.20 17.54 20.38
N ASP A 69 -9.22 18.14 21.05
CA ASP A 69 -8.82 19.52 20.74
C ASP A 69 -7.97 19.56 19.46
N GLY A 70 -8.50 20.21 18.45
CA GLY A 70 -7.87 20.43 17.14
C GLY A 70 -7.21 21.80 16.97
N THR A 71 -7.06 22.56 18.07
CA THR A 71 -6.44 23.89 18.00
C THR A 71 -5.04 23.83 17.37
N GLY A 72 -4.84 24.64 16.31
CA GLY A 72 -3.59 24.63 15.54
C GLY A 72 -3.39 23.42 14.62
N LYS A 73 -4.30 22.44 14.62
CA LYS A 73 -4.23 21.23 13.80
C LYS A 73 -5.11 21.31 12.55
N TYR A 74 -4.92 20.33 11.66
CA TYR A 74 -5.59 20.24 10.37
C TYR A 74 -6.36 18.93 10.27
N LEU A 75 -7.64 19.00 9.88
CA LEU A 75 -8.50 17.84 9.71
C LEU A 75 -8.83 17.66 8.23
N MET A 76 -8.59 16.46 7.72
CA MET A 76 -8.90 16.07 6.36
C MET A 76 -9.50 14.66 6.29
N PRO A 77 -10.11 14.27 5.15
CA PRO A 77 -10.47 12.88 4.93
C PRO A 77 -9.25 11.97 4.98
N GLY A 78 -9.45 10.72 5.40
CA GLY A 78 -8.41 9.70 5.31
C GLY A 78 -7.98 9.42 3.88
N LEU A 79 -6.73 8.99 3.72
CA LEU A 79 -6.15 8.71 2.42
C LEU A 79 -6.70 7.42 1.82
N VAL A 80 -6.71 7.37 0.49
CA VAL A 80 -7.10 6.21 -0.31
C VAL A 80 -5.92 5.77 -1.17
N ASP A 81 -5.50 4.51 -1.05
CA ASP A 81 -4.64 3.88 -2.04
C ASP A 81 -5.53 3.13 -3.03
N ALA A 82 -5.69 3.69 -4.22
CA ALA A 82 -6.67 3.22 -5.18
C ALA A 82 -6.18 2.05 -6.06
N HIS A 83 -4.97 1.54 -5.83
CA HIS A 83 -4.42 0.40 -6.56
C HIS A 83 -3.40 -0.36 -5.71
N VAL A 84 -3.81 -1.51 -5.18
CA VAL A 84 -2.97 -2.45 -4.44
C VAL A 84 -3.27 -3.89 -4.85
N HIS A 85 -2.40 -4.83 -4.43
CA HIS A 85 -2.56 -6.28 -4.61
C HIS A 85 -2.13 -7.04 -3.36
N PHE A 86 -3.07 -7.52 -2.55
CA PHE A 86 -2.74 -8.23 -1.31
C PHE A 86 -2.28 -9.68 -1.50
N PHE A 87 -2.49 -10.30 -2.67
CA PHE A 87 -1.88 -11.61 -2.95
C PHE A 87 -0.37 -11.51 -3.20
N GLN A 88 0.15 -10.31 -3.30
CA GLN A 88 1.56 -9.94 -3.42
C GLN A 88 1.95 -9.11 -2.20
N ASN A 89 3.22 -9.10 -1.82
CA ASN A 89 3.67 -8.40 -0.60
C ASN A 89 4.73 -7.31 -0.83
N GLY A 90 5.14 -7.09 -2.08
CA GLY A 90 6.16 -6.10 -2.44
C GLY A 90 7.61 -6.60 -2.40
N GLY A 91 7.85 -7.81 -1.88
CA GLY A 91 9.18 -8.41 -1.82
C GLY A 91 9.61 -9.09 -3.11
N LEU A 92 10.86 -9.55 -3.13
CA LEU A 92 11.48 -10.14 -4.31
C LEU A 92 10.77 -11.41 -4.83
N TYR A 93 10.21 -12.22 -3.93
CA TYR A 93 9.65 -13.54 -4.26
C TYR A 93 8.16 -13.51 -4.62
N THR A 94 7.55 -12.33 -4.60
CA THR A 94 6.10 -12.17 -4.76
C THR A 94 5.61 -12.32 -6.21
N ARG A 95 6.49 -12.13 -7.21
CA ARG A 95 6.18 -12.12 -8.66
C ARG A 95 7.04 -13.14 -9.43
N PRO A 96 6.71 -14.45 -9.38
CA PRO A 96 7.46 -15.49 -10.11
C PRO A 96 7.35 -15.35 -11.63
N ASP A 97 6.40 -14.60 -12.16
CA ASP A 97 6.29 -14.24 -13.58
C ASP A 97 7.29 -13.16 -14.00
N ALA A 98 7.67 -12.27 -13.09
CA ALA A 98 8.67 -11.23 -13.34
C ALA A 98 10.09 -11.77 -13.18
N ILE A 99 10.33 -12.57 -12.14
CA ILE A 99 11.59 -13.30 -11.90
C ILE A 99 11.29 -14.63 -11.22
N ASP A 100 11.61 -15.75 -11.89
CA ASP A 100 11.33 -17.09 -11.34
C ASP A 100 12.42 -17.54 -10.35
N LEU A 101 12.17 -17.31 -9.08
CA LEU A 101 13.03 -17.70 -7.97
C LEU A 101 12.45 -18.87 -7.15
N ARG A 102 11.45 -19.60 -7.68
CA ARG A 102 10.73 -20.67 -6.96
C ARG A 102 11.62 -21.83 -6.53
N LYS A 103 12.75 -22.04 -7.18
CA LYS A 103 13.76 -23.04 -6.75
C LYS A 103 14.51 -22.63 -5.47
N HIS A 104 14.54 -21.34 -5.14
CA HIS A 104 15.20 -20.80 -3.95
C HIS A 104 14.19 -20.52 -2.84
N HIS A 105 13.00 -20.05 -3.22
CA HIS A 105 11.90 -19.77 -2.31
C HIS A 105 10.58 -20.21 -2.96
N PRO A 106 9.96 -21.31 -2.49
CA PRO A 106 8.71 -21.82 -3.07
C PRO A 106 7.58 -20.80 -2.98
N TYR A 107 6.89 -20.56 -4.09
CA TYR A 107 5.86 -19.50 -4.16
C TYR A 107 4.66 -19.75 -3.23
N ASN A 108 4.30 -21.01 -3.00
CA ASN A 108 3.24 -21.35 -2.04
C ASN A 108 3.60 -20.94 -0.59
N GLU A 109 4.88 -20.98 -0.20
CA GLU A 109 5.34 -20.50 1.11
C GLU A 109 5.22 -18.97 1.20
N GLU A 110 5.52 -18.26 0.11
CA GLU A 110 5.36 -16.80 0.03
C GLU A 110 3.89 -16.40 0.11
N LEU A 111 2.99 -17.09 -0.58
CA LEU A 111 1.54 -16.88 -0.49
C LEU A 111 1.03 -17.13 0.93
N GLU A 112 1.40 -18.25 1.55
CA GLU A 112 1.01 -18.58 2.91
C GLU A 112 1.49 -17.51 3.92
N TRP A 113 2.73 -17.05 3.76
CA TRP A 113 3.26 -15.97 4.58
C TRP A 113 2.48 -14.68 4.37
N THR A 114 2.14 -14.33 3.14
CA THR A 114 1.37 -13.13 2.79
C THR A 114 -0.02 -13.17 3.42
N HIS A 115 -0.72 -14.30 3.33
CA HIS A 115 -2.00 -14.51 4.02
C HIS A 115 -1.91 -14.29 5.54
N LYS A 116 -0.91 -14.89 6.18
CA LYS A 116 -0.69 -14.76 7.63
C LYS A 116 -0.36 -13.34 8.07
N ASN A 117 0.23 -12.53 7.19
CA ASN A 117 0.69 -11.18 7.51
C ASN A 117 -0.23 -10.07 6.96
N MET A 118 -1.39 -10.38 6.42
CA MET A 118 -2.34 -9.39 5.96
C MET A 118 -2.77 -8.41 7.08
N ASP A 119 -2.90 -8.88 8.32
CA ASP A 119 -3.16 -8.02 9.50
C ASP A 119 -2.07 -6.94 9.67
N ASP A 120 -0.79 -7.32 9.55
CA ASP A 120 0.34 -6.39 9.65
C ASP A 120 0.32 -5.34 8.53
N PHE A 121 0.06 -5.75 7.28
CA PHE A 121 -0.06 -4.81 6.16
C PHE A 121 -1.20 -3.81 6.39
N LEU A 122 -2.38 -4.27 6.81
CA LEU A 122 -3.53 -3.41 7.06
C LEU A 122 -3.28 -2.42 8.19
N ARG A 123 -2.61 -2.83 9.28
CA ARG A 123 -2.19 -1.92 10.35
C ARG A 123 -1.21 -0.85 9.85
N ARG A 124 -0.30 -1.21 8.95
CA ARG A 124 0.67 -0.27 8.35
C ARG A 124 -0.04 0.75 7.47
N TYR A 125 -1.04 0.35 6.69
CA TYR A 125 -1.87 1.29 5.94
C TYR A 125 -2.56 2.30 6.86
N THR A 126 -3.26 1.85 7.88
CA THR A 126 -3.92 2.76 8.84
C THR A 126 -2.91 3.63 9.58
N ARG A 127 -1.75 3.08 9.98
CA ARG A 127 -0.66 3.83 10.62
C ARG A 127 -0.15 4.99 9.75
N THR A 128 -0.18 4.85 8.43
CA THR A 128 0.25 5.87 7.46
C THR A 128 -0.88 6.81 7.04
N GLY A 129 -2.07 6.68 7.65
CA GLY A 129 -3.23 7.53 7.36
C GLY A 129 -4.08 7.06 6.18
N ILE A 130 -3.78 5.89 5.61
CA ILE A 130 -4.58 5.31 4.54
C ILE A 130 -5.72 4.53 5.19
N THR A 131 -6.94 5.06 5.07
CA THR A 131 -8.15 4.50 5.67
C THR A 131 -8.98 3.68 4.69
N THR A 132 -8.60 3.71 3.41
CA THR A 132 -9.23 2.91 2.35
C THR A 132 -8.18 2.40 1.38
N VAL A 133 -8.28 1.13 1.01
CA VAL A 133 -7.47 0.49 -0.03
C VAL A 133 -8.37 -0.17 -1.08
N ILE A 134 -7.96 -0.10 -2.34
CA ILE A 134 -8.66 -0.71 -3.47
C ILE A 134 -7.73 -1.77 -4.07
N ASP A 135 -8.02 -3.04 -3.77
CA ASP A 135 -7.29 -4.17 -4.32
C ASP A 135 -7.87 -4.53 -5.69
N VAL A 136 -7.16 -4.13 -6.72
CA VAL A 136 -7.60 -4.27 -8.12
C VAL A 136 -7.24 -5.61 -8.75
N GLY A 137 -6.88 -6.60 -7.94
CA GLY A 137 -6.63 -7.95 -8.41
C GLY A 137 -6.20 -8.83 -7.27
N ALA A 138 -7.11 -9.65 -6.75
CA ALA A 138 -6.87 -10.59 -5.69
C ALA A 138 -7.02 -12.04 -6.20
N THR A 139 -7.03 -12.99 -5.27
CA THR A 139 -7.43 -14.38 -5.53
C THR A 139 -8.77 -14.65 -4.84
N HIS A 140 -9.37 -15.80 -5.10
CA HIS A 140 -10.61 -16.18 -4.39
C HIS A 140 -10.41 -16.30 -2.88
N SER A 141 -9.25 -16.78 -2.43
CA SER A 141 -8.92 -16.93 -1.01
C SER A 141 -8.77 -15.56 -0.33
N PHE A 142 -8.06 -14.59 -0.93
CA PHE A 142 -7.93 -13.23 -0.41
C PHE A 142 -9.26 -12.48 -0.41
N LEU A 143 -10.09 -12.66 -1.43
CA LEU A 143 -11.42 -12.06 -1.48
C LEU A 143 -12.31 -12.54 -0.31
N ARG A 144 -12.21 -13.82 0.08
CA ARG A 144 -12.87 -14.32 1.30
C ARG A 144 -12.22 -13.78 2.57
N GLN A 145 -10.90 -13.69 2.62
CA GLN A 145 -10.17 -13.19 3.78
C GLN A 145 -10.49 -11.71 4.08
N ARG A 146 -10.75 -10.89 3.05
CA ARG A 146 -11.16 -9.47 3.18
C ARG A 146 -12.23 -9.29 4.26
N ASP A 147 -13.27 -10.13 4.27
CA ASP A 147 -14.43 -9.96 5.12
C ASP A 147 -14.09 -10.15 6.61
N THR A 148 -12.99 -10.85 6.95
CA THR A 148 -12.52 -11.02 8.35
C THR A 148 -12.02 -9.70 8.95
N PHE A 149 -11.66 -8.73 8.11
CA PHE A 149 -11.14 -7.42 8.52
C PHE A 149 -12.18 -6.30 8.48
N ARG A 150 -13.36 -6.55 7.93
CA ARG A 150 -14.38 -5.52 7.67
C ARG A 150 -14.73 -4.66 8.89
N PHE A 151 -14.80 -5.28 10.07
CA PHE A 151 -15.19 -4.60 11.32
C PHE A 151 -14.01 -4.32 12.25
N ARG A 152 -12.78 -4.49 11.77
CA ARG A 152 -11.59 -4.21 12.57
C ARG A 152 -11.25 -2.72 12.49
N SER A 153 -11.22 -2.04 13.64
CA SER A 153 -10.90 -0.60 13.70
C SER A 153 -9.47 -0.29 13.23
N PHE A 154 -8.54 -1.23 13.37
CA PHE A 154 -7.16 -1.07 12.90
C PHE A 154 -7.00 -1.26 11.38
N ALA A 155 -7.97 -1.83 10.69
CA ALA A 155 -7.89 -2.10 9.27
C ALA A 155 -8.60 -1.01 8.46
N PRO A 156 -8.02 -0.52 7.35
CA PRO A 156 -8.71 0.35 6.42
C PRO A 156 -9.96 -0.34 5.85
N ALA A 157 -10.85 0.41 5.23
CA ALA A 157 -11.87 -0.17 4.37
C ALA A 157 -11.18 -0.83 3.16
N ILE A 158 -11.58 -2.05 2.82
CA ILE A 158 -10.98 -2.82 1.72
C ILE A 158 -12.05 -3.02 0.66
N TYR A 159 -11.86 -2.39 -0.50
CA TYR A 159 -12.60 -2.69 -1.72
C TYR A 159 -11.77 -3.63 -2.56
N MET A 160 -12.31 -4.78 -2.97
CA MET A 160 -11.53 -5.85 -3.58
C MET A 160 -12.31 -6.54 -4.69
N THR A 161 -11.64 -6.81 -5.80
CA THR A 161 -12.09 -7.74 -6.84
C THR A 161 -11.57 -9.15 -6.58
N GLY A 162 -12.05 -10.14 -7.34
CA GLY A 162 -11.48 -11.48 -7.37
C GLY A 162 -10.31 -11.59 -8.37
N PRO A 163 -10.02 -12.80 -8.88
CA PRO A 163 -9.01 -13.01 -9.91
C PRO A 163 -9.23 -12.11 -11.13
N LEU A 164 -8.14 -11.58 -11.68
CA LEU A 164 -8.16 -10.72 -12.85
C LEU A 164 -8.68 -11.52 -14.06
N LEU A 165 -9.75 -11.02 -14.69
CA LEU A 165 -10.20 -11.55 -15.98
C LEU A 165 -9.23 -11.09 -17.05
N THR A 166 -8.49 -12.00 -17.66
CA THR A 166 -7.37 -11.64 -18.51
C THR A 166 -7.43 -12.22 -19.90
N THR A 167 -6.78 -11.55 -20.83
CA THR A 167 -6.59 -12.02 -22.21
C THR A 167 -5.34 -12.87 -22.37
N TRP A 168 -4.50 -12.96 -21.33
CA TRP A 168 -3.30 -13.80 -21.27
C TRP A 168 -2.92 -14.08 -19.82
N GLN A 169 -2.50 -15.32 -19.51
CA GLN A 169 -2.09 -15.73 -18.16
C GLN A 169 -0.68 -16.30 -18.15
N PRO A 170 0.22 -15.81 -17.27
CA PRO A 170 1.53 -16.42 -17.05
C PRO A 170 1.41 -17.86 -16.52
N GLU A 171 2.18 -18.79 -17.10
CA GLU A 171 2.15 -20.21 -16.73
C GLU A 171 2.46 -20.49 -15.26
N VAL A 172 3.32 -19.65 -14.66
CA VAL A 172 3.77 -19.81 -13.26
C VAL A 172 2.64 -19.63 -12.23
N PHE A 173 1.52 -19.03 -12.62
CA PHE A 173 0.36 -18.82 -11.76
C PHE A 173 -0.76 -19.84 -11.98
N LYS A 174 -0.57 -20.82 -12.86
CA LYS A 174 -1.55 -21.89 -13.07
C LYS A 174 -1.47 -22.96 -11.99
N ASN A 175 -2.58 -23.61 -11.71
CA ASN A 175 -2.73 -24.70 -10.75
C ASN A 175 -2.53 -24.32 -9.27
N LEU A 176 -2.72 -23.05 -8.93
CA LEU A 176 -2.71 -22.55 -7.55
C LEU A 176 -4.08 -22.66 -6.85
N LYS A 177 -5.06 -23.26 -7.50
CA LYS A 177 -6.44 -23.45 -6.99
C LYS A 177 -7.10 -22.10 -6.67
N GLU A 178 -7.48 -21.90 -5.41
CA GLU A 178 -8.14 -20.67 -4.96
C GLU A 178 -7.20 -19.46 -4.88
N ASP A 179 -5.89 -19.70 -5.01
CA ASP A 179 -4.86 -18.67 -5.05
C ASP A 179 -4.40 -18.34 -6.48
N GLU A 180 -5.11 -18.78 -7.51
CA GLU A 180 -4.88 -18.29 -8.87
C GLU A 180 -5.32 -16.83 -9.00
N PRO A 181 -4.37 -15.91 -9.34
CA PRO A 181 -4.70 -14.49 -9.46
C PRO A 181 -5.31 -14.12 -10.81
N PHE A 182 -5.34 -15.04 -11.77
CA PHE A 182 -5.81 -14.79 -13.13
C PHE A 182 -6.85 -15.82 -13.59
N SER A 183 -7.78 -15.36 -14.44
CA SER A 183 -8.75 -16.20 -15.16
C SER A 183 -8.65 -15.87 -16.65
N GLU A 184 -7.90 -16.69 -17.40
CA GLU A 184 -7.64 -16.47 -18.83
C GLU A 184 -8.89 -16.72 -19.67
N MET A 185 -9.39 -15.70 -20.34
CA MET A 185 -10.52 -15.75 -21.26
C MET A 185 -10.03 -16.07 -22.68
N LYS A 186 -10.58 -17.12 -23.28
CA LYS A 186 -10.33 -17.50 -24.69
C LYS A 186 -11.56 -17.26 -25.56
N SER A 187 -12.70 -16.98 -24.94
CA SER A 187 -13.98 -16.75 -25.60
C SER A 187 -14.87 -15.82 -24.75
N VAL A 188 -15.96 -15.34 -25.35
CA VAL A 188 -17.02 -14.59 -24.66
C VAL A 188 -17.71 -15.47 -23.60
N GLU A 189 -17.81 -16.77 -23.83
CA GLU A 189 -18.35 -17.73 -22.90
C GLU A 189 -17.49 -17.86 -21.64
N ASP A 190 -16.16 -17.87 -21.79
CA ASP A 190 -15.23 -17.83 -20.65
C ASP A 190 -15.42 -16.57 -19.80
N ALA A 191 -15.57 -15.41 -20.44
CA ALA A 191 -15.83 -14.15 -19.75
C ALA A 191 -17.07 -14.25 -18.83
N ARG A 192 -18.18 -14.77 -19.36
CA ARG A 192 -19.41 -14.99 -18.58
C ARG A 192 -19.24 -16.03 -17.48
N LYS A 193 -18.56 -17.15 -17.79
CA LYS A 193 -18.29 -18.22 -16.82
C LYS A 193 -17.49 -17.70 -15.62
N TYR A 194 -16.40 -16.98 -15.85
CA TYR A 194 -15.56 -16.45 -14.76
C TYR A 194 -16.28 -15.38 -13.95
N MET A 195 -17.10 -14.55 -14.58
CA MET A 195 -18.00 -13.65 -13.86
C MET A 195 -18.92 -14.41 -12.89
N GLN A 196 -19.58 -15.47 -13.34
CA GLN A 196 -20.46 -16.30 -12.51
C GLN A 196 -19.72 -16.96 -11.34
N GLN A 197 -18.44 -17.26 -11.49
CA GLN A 197 -17.61 -17.81 -10.40
C GLN A 197 -17.26 -16.78 -9.34
N GLN A 198 -17.08 -15.52 -9.70
CA GLN A 198 -16.72 -14.44 -8.76
C GLN A 198 -17.92 -13.86 -8.00
N LEU A 199 -19.09 -13.74 -8.64
CA LEU A 199 -20.28 -13.10 -8.07
C LEU A 199 -20.72 -13.65 -6.69
N PRO A 200 -20.68 -14.97 -6.40
CA PRO A 200 -21.02 -15.50 -5.08
C PRO A 200 -20.12 -14.98 -3.94
N LEU A 201 -18.88 -14.58 -4.25
CA LEU A 201 -17.91 -14.03 -3.30
C LEU A 201 -18.08 -12.52 -3.09
N LYS A 202 -19.06 -11.91 -3.75
CA LYS A 202 -19.44 -10.49 -3.62
C LYS A 202 -18.24 -9.55 -3.81
N PRO A 203 -17.56 -9.58 -4.97
CA PRO A 203 -16.53 -8.60 -5.29
C PRO A 203 -17.15 -7.20 -5.26
N ASP A 204 -16.35 -6.19 -4.87
CA ASP A 204 -16.83 -4.80 -4.83
C ASP A 204 -16.88 -4.16 -6.23
N PHE A 205 -16.09 -4.69 -7.16
CA PHE A 205 -16.01 -4.34 -8.58
C PHE A 205 -15.33 -5.48 -9.34
N ILE A 206 -15.22 -5.38 -10.67
CA ILE A 206 -14.53 -6.37 -11.51
C ILE A 206 -13.29 -5.76 -12.13
N LYS A 207 -12.24 -6.56 -12.31
CA LYS A 207 -10.99 -6.14 -12.95
C LYS A 207 -10.69 -6.96 -14.19
N ILE A 208 -10.36 -6.28 -15.28
CA ILE A 208 -9.84 -6.85 -16.51
C ILE A 208 -8.34 -6.51 -16.62
N TRP A 209 -7.52 -7.51 -16.90
CA TRP A 209 -6.13 -7.34 -17.30
C TRP A 209 -6.03 -7.49 -18.82
N PHE A 210 -6.13 -6.34 -19.54
CA PHE A 210 -6.23 -6.30 -20.99
C PHE A 210 -4.82 -6.28 -21.59
N ILE A 211 -4.26 -7.44 -21.85
CA ILE A 211 -2.91 -7.64 -22.39
C ILE A 211 -2.98 -8.02 -23.85
N VAL A 212 -2.19 -7.35 -24.68
CA VAL A 212 -2.07 -7.60 -26.12
C VAL A 212 -0.65 -8.04 -26.43
N LEU A 213 -0.49 -9.28 -26.89
CA LEU A 213 0.82 -9.83 -27.28
C LEU A 213 1.10 -9.74 -28.79
N ASP A 214 0.11 -9.33 -29.57
CA ASP A 214 0.28 -9.14 -31.02
C ASP A 214 1.25 -7.99 -31.31
N ARG A 215 2.10 -8.17 -32.33
CA ARG A 215 3.01 -7.10 -32.78
C ARG A 215 2.28 -5.84 -33.25
N ASN A 216 1.11 -6.01 -33.84
CA ASN A 216 0.17 -4.92 -34.13
C ASN A 216 -0.81 -4.81 -32.97
N THR A 217 -0.51 -3.94 -32.03
CA THR A 217 -1.29 -3.76 -30.79
C THR A 217 -2.75 -3.43 -31.10
N GLU A 218 -3.05 -2.58 -32.08
CA GLU A 218 -4.43 -2.23 -32.42
C GLU A 218 -5.21 -3.44 -32.96
N ALA A 219 -4.65 -4.18 -33.91
CA ALA A 219 -5.28 -5.36 -34.45
C ALA A 219 -5.52 -6.44 -33.38
N GLY A 220 -4.52 -6.67 -32.52
CA GLY A 220 -4.62 -7.57 -31.38
C GLY A 220 -5.69 -7.13 -30.38
N ALA A 221 -5.70 -5.85 -30.01
CA ALA A 221 -6.70 -5.29 -29.09
C ALA A 221 -8.13 -5.45 -29.63
N ARG A 222 -8.37 -5.12 -30.90
CA ARG A 222 -9.68 -5.27 -31.55
C ARG A 222 -10.14 -6.74 -31.61
N LYS A 223 -9.21 -7.67 -31.82
CA LYS A 223 -9.50 -9.12 -31.81
C LYS A 223 -9.97 -9.60 -30.43
N LEU A 224 -9.38 -9.08 -29.35
CA LEU A 224 -9.68 -9.45 -27.98
C LEU A 224 -10.88 -8.66 -27.39
N LEU A 225 -11.25 -7.53 -28.01
CA LEU A 225 -12.28 -6.62 -27.52
C LEU A 225 -13.64 -7.27 -27.23
N PRO A 226 -14.15 -8.26 -27.99
CA PRO A 226 -15.44 -8.90 -27.67
C PRO A 226 -15.48 -9.54 -26.28
N MET A 227 -14.36 -10.08 -25.78
CA MET A 227 -14.28 -10.63 -24.42
C MET A 227 -14.30 -9.53 -23.37
N VAL A 228 -13.54 -8.44 -23.58
CA VAL A 228 -13.53 -7.26 -22.71
C VAL A 228 -14.94 -6.65 -22.62
N GLN A 229 -15.60 -6.46 -23.75
CA GLN A 229 -16.98 -5.94 -23.81
C GLN A 229 -17.96 -6.84 -23.05
N ALA A 230 -17.84 -8.17 -23.21
CA ALA A 230 -18.71 -9.12 -22.51
C ALA A 230 -18.56 -9.05 -20.97
N VAL A 231 -17.34 -8.86 -20.47
CA VAL A 231 -17.11 -8.64 -19.02
C VAL A 231 -17.76 -7.35 -18.56
N ILE A 232 -17.56 -6.25 -19.29
CA ILE A 232 -18.12 -4.94 -18.95
C ILE A 232 -19.66 -5.01 -18.93
N ASP A 233 -20.26 -5.54 -19.97
CA ASP A 233 -21.72 -5.66 -20.09
C ASP A 233 -22.31 -6.52 -18.96
N GLU A 234 -21.67 -7.65 -18.65
CA GLU A 234 -22.14 -8.53 -17.60
C GLU A 234 -21.98 -7.91 -16.21
N SER A 235 -20.85 -7.23 -15.95
CA SER A 235 -20.61 -6.53 -14.69
C SER A 235 -21.66 -5.45 -14.43
N HIS A 236 -21.98 -4.64 -15.44
CA HIS A 236 -22.96 -3.57 -15.32
C HIS A 236 -24.39 -4.09 -15.06
N LYS A 237 -24.77 -5.28 -15.58
CA LYS A 237 -26.05 -5.93 -15.23
C LYS A 237 -26.15 -6.24 -13.73
N HIS A 238 -25.01 -6.48 -13.08
CA HIS A 238 -24.93 -6.72 -11.63
C HIS A 238 -24.63 -5.45 -10.82
N ASN A 239 -24.67 -4.26 -11.41
CA ASN A 239 -24.31 -2.98 -10.81
C ASN A 239 -22.87 -2.94 -10.27
N LEU A 240 -21.97 -3.70 -10.87
CA LEU A 240 -20.53 -3.71 -10.57
C LEU A 240 -19.79 -2.82 -11.57
N ARG A 241 -18.93 -1.94 -11.06
CA ARG A 241 -18.00 -1.15 -11.86
C ARG A 241 -16.91 -2.05 -12.42
N VAL A 242 -16.28 -1.62 -13.52
CA VAL A 242 -15.17 -2.34 -14.14
C VAL A 242 -13.93 -1.51 -14.18
N ALA A 243 -12.86 -2.04 -13.57
CA ALA A 243 -11.50 -1.53 -13.70
C ALA A 243 -10.78 -2.25 -14.83
N VAL A 244 -10.04 -1.52 -15.68
CA VAL A 244 -9.28 -2.11 -16.80
C VAL A 244 -7.84 -1.67 -16.73
N HIS A 245 -6.91 -2.66 -16.74
CA HIS A 245 -5.49 -2.43 -16.98
C HIS A 245 -5.27 -2.12 -18.46
N ALA A 246 -4.68 -0.99 -18.76
CA ALA A 246 -4.29 -0.60 -20.10
C ALA A 246 -3.16 0.43 -20.04
N THR A 247 -2.01 0.12 -20.62
CA THR A 247 -0.82 0.97 -20.68
C THR A 247 -0.63 1.62 -22.05
N GLU A 248 -1.20 1.00 -23.10
CA GLU A 248 -1.20 1.56 -24.45
C GLU A 248 -2.45 2.43 -24.65
N ARG A 249 -2.28 3.53 -25.37
CA ARG A 249 -3.38 4.44 -25.70
C ARG A 249 -4.56 3.73 -26.38
N ILE A 250 -4.28 2.79 -27.28
CA ILE A 250 -5.35 2.11 -28.02
C ILE A 250 -6.14 1.13 -27.16
N THR A 251 -5.49 0.37 -26.28
CA THR A 251 -6.17 -0.54 -25.34
C THR A 251 -7.03 0.25 -24.35
N ALA A 252 -6.51 1.37 -23.83
CA ALA A 252 -7.25 2.28 -22.97
C ALA A 252 -8.46 2.89 -23.68
N GLN A 253 -8.28 3.38 -24.94
CA GLN A 253 -9.38 3.95 -25.70
C GLN A 253 -10.50 2.93 -25.92
N LEU A 254 -10.17 1.74 -26.39
CA LEU A 254 -11.16 0.69 -26.63
C LEU A 254 -11.88 0.26 -25.34
N ALA A 255 -11.17 0.19 -24.22
CA ALA A 255 -11.78 -0.10 -22.92
C ALA A 255 -12.78 1.01 -22.51
N VAL A 256 -12.44 2.28 -22.70
CA VAL A 256 -13.32 3.41 -22.37
C VAL A 256 -14.52 3.49 -23.32
N GLU A 257 -14.33 3.26 -24.60
CA GLU A 257 -15.42 3.17 -25.58
C GLU A 257 -16.40 2.05 -25.24
N SER A 258 -15.87 0.92 -24.75
CA SER A 258 -16.65 -0.24 -24.26
C SER A 258 -17.37 0.01 -22.94
N GLY A 259 -17.06 1.10 -22.22
CA GLY A 259 -17.77 1.50 -21.01
C GLY A 259 -17.07 1.18 -19.70
N CYS A 260 -15.74 0.99 -19.68
CA CYS A 260 -15.03 0.81 -18.42
C CYS A 260 -15.20 2.07 -17.53
N ASP A 261 -15.21 1.86 -16.21
CA ASP A 261 -15.42 2.92 -15.24
C ASP A 261 -14.13 3.47 -14.65
N TYR A 262 -13.09 2.64 -14.68
CA TYR A 262 -11.85 2.90 -14.00
C TYR A 262 -10.67 2.35 -14.81
N LEU A 263 -9.78 3.24 -15.27
CA LEU A 263 -8.52 2.85 -15.90
C LEU A 263 -7.42 2.78 -14.85
N VAL A 264 -6.67 1.69 -14.88
CA VAL A 264 -5.50 1.52 -14.03
C VAL A 264 -4.25 1.40 -14.89
N HIS A 265 -3.22 2.09 -14.45
CA HIS A 265 -2.01 2.52 -15.10
C HIS A 265 -2.20 3.72 -16.03
N GLY A 266 -1.14 4.49 -16.17
CA GLY A 266 -1.10 5.59 -17.11
C GLY A 266 -0.68 5.10 -18.50
N ILE A 267 -0.93 5.92 -19.51
CA ILE A 267 -0.54 5.65 -20.89
C ILE A 267 0.93 6.03 -21.06
N ASP A 268 1.75 5.09 -21.52
CA ASP A 268 3.21 5.22 -21.58
C ASP A 268 3.84 4.89 -22.94
N ASP A 269 3.04 4.47 -23.92
CA ASP A 269 3.48 4.12 -25.28
C ASP A 269 3.58 5.34 -26.21
N GLU A 270 2.62 6.26 -26.15
CA GLU A 270 2.57 7.46 -26.98
C GLU A 270 1.90 8.65 -26.26
N LEU A 271 2.12 9.87 -26.76
CA LEU A 271 1.45 11.06 -26.23
C LEU A 271 -0.04 11.06 -26.60
N VAL A 272 -0.90 11.22 -25.59
CA VAL A 272 -2.35 11.28 -25.79
C VAL A 272 -2.77 12.59 -26.49
N ASN A 273 -3.77 12.49 -27.37
CA ASN A 273 -4.37 13.63 -28.05
C ASN A 273 -5.54 14.22 -27.25
N ASP A 274 -6.11 15.33 -27.73
CA ASP A 274 -7.20 16.01 -27.03
C ASP A 274 -8.52 15.22 -27.11
N GLU A 275 -8.72 14.45 -28.18
CA GLU A 275 -9.88 13.60 -28.36
C GLU A 275 -9.93 12.52 -27.29
N PHE A 276 -8.80 11.91 -26.93
CA PHE A 276 -8.69 10.94 -25.85
C PHE A 276 -8.98 11.58 -24.49
N VAL A 277 -8.46 12.79 -24.24
CA VAL A 277 -8.78 13.57 -23.02
C VAL A 277 -10.29 13.80 -22.90
N GLN A 278 -10.94 14.26 -23.99
CA GLN A 278 -12.38 14.51 -24.00
C GLN A 278 -13.19 13.21 -23.86
N LEU A 279 -12.71 12.09 -24.40
CA LEU A 279 -13.35 10.79 -24.25
C LEU A 279 -13.41 10.37 -22.77
N LEU A 280 -12.28 10.40 -22.05
CA LEU A 280 -12.25 10.05 -20.62
C LEU A 280 -13.15 10.96 -19.79
N LYS A 281 -13.10 12.28 -20.05
CA LYS A 281 -13.92 13.26 -19.36
C LYS A 281 -15.41 13.06 -19.62
N LYS A 282 -15.82 12.87 -20.87
CA LYS A 282 -17.22 12.64 -21.27
C LYS A 282 -17.78 11.37 -20.63
N LYS A 283 -16.97 10.31 -20.53
CA LYS A 283 -17.35 9.03 -19.95
C LYS A 283 -17.21 9.01 -18.42
N ASN A 284 -16.68 10.09 -17.82
CA ASN A 284 -16.45 10.22 -16.38
C ASN A 284 -15.58 9.08 -15.80
N VAL A 285 -14.60 8.63 -16.58
CA VAL A 285 -13.67 7.56 -16.19
C VAL A 285 -12.69 8.08 -15.16
N VAL A 286 -12.42 7.30 -14.12
CA VAL A 286 -11.32 7.57 -13.19
C VAL A 286 -10.06 6.93 -13.73
N LEU A 287 -8.92 7.63 -13.63
CA LEU A 287 -7.59 7.10 -13.97
C LEU A 287 -6.72 6.99 -12.71
N CYS A 288 -6.04 5.87 -12.52
CA CYS A 288 -4.99 5.70 -11.52
C CYS A 288 -3.65 5.43 -12.24
N PRO A 289 -2.70 6.38 -12.30
CA PRO A 289 -1.55 6.27 -13.18
C PRO A 289 -0.44 5.34 -12.68
N THR A 290 -0.33 5.06 -11.38
CA THR A 290 0.71 4.23 -10.76
C THR A 290 2.13 4.57 -11.23
N LEU A 291 2.59 5.77 -10.89
CA LEU A 291 3.79 6.37 -11.48
C LEU A 291 5.12 5.71 -11.04
N VAL A 292 5.12 4.99 -9.90
CA VAL A 292 6.36 4.50 -9.27
C VAL A 292 6.68 3.03 -9.58
N VAL A 293 5.68 2.20 -9.90
CA VAL A 293 5.83 0.74 -9.93
C VAL A 293 6.88 0.25 -10.93
N ALA A 294 6.92 0.81 -12.14
CA ALA A 294 7.87 0.39 -13.16
C ALA A 294 9.32 0.71 -12.78
N ASN A 295 9.55 1.87 -12.15
CA ASN A 295 10.86 2.26 -11.65
C ASN A 295 11.34 1.34 -10.53
N ASN A 296 10.46 1.00 -9.59
CA ASN A 296 10.79 0.14 -8.45
C ASN A 296 11.25 -1.26 -8.89
N TYR A 297 10.60 -1.86 -9.90
CA TYR A 297 11.09 -3.08 -10.55
C TYR A 297 12.51 -2.90 -11.10
N GLY A 298 12.75 -1.80 -11.81
CA GLY A 298 14.04 -1.47 -12.42
C GLY A 298 15.16 -1.37 -11.39
N GLU A 299 14.90 -0.70 -10.28
CA GLU A 299 15.86 -0.50 -9.19
C GLU A 299 16.22 -1.82 -8.50
N VAL A 300 15.23 -2.67 -8.20
CA VAL A 300 15.47 -3.98 -7.55
C VAL A 300 16.25 -4.89 -8.49
N PHE A 301 15.82 -5.06 -9.73
CA PHE A 301 16.51 -5.92 -10.69
C PHE A 301 17.90 -5.39 -11.08
N GLY A 302 18.05 -4.06 -11.10
CA GLY A 302 19.34 -3.38 -11.27
C GLY A 302 20.24 -3.45 -10.04
N GLN A 303 19.76 -3.93 -8.91
CA GLN A 303 20.42 -3.91 -7.59
C GLN A 303 20.80 -2.49 -7.15
N GLN A 304 19.98 -1.51 -7.51
CA GLN A 304 20.15 -0.09 -7.20
C GLN A 304 19.09 0.42 -6.21
N TYR A 305 18.22 -0.48 -5.72
CA TYR A 305 17.14 -0.13 -4.81
C TYR A 305 17.67 0.56 -3.56
N GLN A 306 17.13 1.75 -3.28
CA GLN A 306 17.45 2.56 -2.11
C GLN A 306 16.21 2.64 -1.22
N ILE A 307 16.35 2.18 0.02
CA ILE A 307 15.28 2.24 1.01
C ILE A 307 15.29 3.63 1.64
N SER A 308 14.16 4.31 1.61
CA SER A 308 14.00 5.58 2.32
C SER A 308 13.91 5.36 3.84
N TYR A 309 14.21 6.39 4.63
CA TYR A 309 13.99 6.35 6.08
C TYR A 309 12.53 5.99 6.42
N PHE A 310 11.60 6.43 5.59
CA PHE A 310 10.19 6.13 5.76
C PHE A 310 9.89 4.63 5.56
N ASP A 311 10.50 3.98 4.58
CA ASP A 311 10.34 2.54 4.34
C ASP A 311 10.91 1.72 5.48
N TYR A 312 12.08 2.08 6.02
CA TYR A 312 12.64 1.43 7.21
C TYR A 312 11.71 1.43 8.41
N THR A 313 10.89 2.47 8.56
CA THR A 313 10.02 2.65 9.73
C THR A 313 8.56 2.24 9.48
N ARG A 314 8.12 2.19 8.23
CA ARG A 314 6.70 2.00 7.86
C ARG A 314 6.42 0.71 7.11
N ALA A 315 7.33 0.25 6.24
CA ALA A 315 7.18 -1.01 5.52
C ALA A 315 7.34 -2.23 6.44
N ASN A 316 6.91 -3.41 5.96
CA ASN A 316 7.20 -4.66 6.65
C ASN A 316 8.69 -5.00 6.48
N PRO A 317 9.47 -5.16 7.58
CA PRO A 317 10.92 -5.31 7.49
C PRO A 317 11.38 -6.62 6.81
N ARG A 318 10.60 -7.72 6.89
CA ARG A 318 10.91 -8.95 6.14
C ARG A 318 10.81 -8.69 4.65
N THR A 319 9.69 -8.14 4.21
CA THR A 319 9.45 -7.84 2.79
C THR A 319 10.55 -6.95 2.22
N THR A 320 10.86 -5.84 2.92
CA THR A 320 11.94 -4.93 2.54
C THR A 320 13.29 -5.63 2.45
N GLY A 321 13.60 -6.52 3.38
CA GLY A 321 14.87 -7.27 3.41
C GLY A 321 15.09 -8.13 2.18
N THR A 322 14.02 -8.78 1.66
CA THR A 322 14.13 -9.66 0.49
C THR A 322 14.56 -8.92 -0.79
N LEU A 323 14.37 -7.60 -0.87
CA LEU A 323 14.75 -6.81 -2.05
C LEU A 323 16.27 -6.76 -2.29
N PHE A 324 17.06 -7.12 -1.28
CA PHE A 324 18.52 -7.21 -1.38
C PHE A 324 19.03 -8.62 -1.74
N ASP A 325 18.17 -9.64 -1.76
CA ASP A 325 18.61 -11.05 -1.88
C ASP A 325 19.25 -11.37 -3.22
N LEU A 326 18.96 -10.62 -4.29
CA LEU A 326 19.66 -10.75 -5.59
C LEU A 326 21.18 -10.55 -5.49
N ARG A 327 21.68 -9.96 -4.39
CA ARG A 327 23.12 -9.74 -4.18
C ARG A 327 23.86 -11.01 -3.73
N HIS A 328 23.16 -12.03 -3.21
CA HIS A 328 23.78 -13.26 -2.69
C HIS A 328 23.21 -14.56 -3.26
N LEU A 329 22.07 -14.53 -3.98
CA LEU A 329 21.52 -15.72 -4.59
C LEU A 329 22.50 -16.37 -5.57
N PRO A 330 22.61 -17.72 -5.59
CA PRO A 330 23.66 -18.43 -6.33
C PRO A 330 23.49 -18.40 -7.86
N ASP A 331 22.31 -18.03 -8.37
CA ASP A 331 22.02 -18.00 -9.81
C ASP A 331 22.57 -16.74 -10.51
N THR A 332 23.89 -16.56 -10.42
CA THR A 332 24.58 -15.37 -10.93
C THR A 332 24.35 -15.11 -12.41
N GLY A 333 24.19 -16.18 -13.21
CA GLY A 333 23.93 -16.07 -14.66
C GLY A 333 22.59 -15.39 -14.97
N MET A 334 21.51 -15.81 -14.30
CA MET A 334 20.21 -15.20 -14.43
C MET A 334 20.22 -13.77 -13.87
N ILE A 335 20.73 -13.58 -12.67
CA ILE A 335 20.80 -12.29 -11.98
C ILE A 335 21.55 -11.25 -12.82
N ASN A 336 22.71 -11.63 -13.38
CA ASN A 336 23.50 -10.73 -14.24
C ASN A 336 22.79 -10.41 -15.56
N ARG A 337 21.98 -11.32 -16.12
CA ARG A 337 21.13 -11.02 -17.27
C ARG A 337 20.09 -9.95 -16.95
N TYR A 338 19.38 -10.07 -15.82
CA TYR A 338 18.41 -9.05 -15.37
C TYR A 338 19.10 -7.71 -15.14
N LYS A 339 20.21 -7.71 -14.41
CA LYS A 339 20.99 -6.47 -14.16
C LYS A 339 21.46 -5.79 -15.45
N SER A 340 21.98 -6.56 -16.40
CA SER A 340 22.43 -6.05 -17.70
C SER A 340 21.25 -5.57 -18.55
N PHE A 341 20.14 -6.29 -18.54
CA PHE A 341 18.92 -5.90 -19.23
C PHE A 341 18.37 -4.58 -18.70
N MET A 342 18.29 -4.39 -17.38
CA MET A 342 17.84 -3.13 -16.79
C MET A 342 18.77 -1.98 -17.15
N LYS A 343 20.08 -2.19 -17.12
CA LYS A 343 21.04 -1.17 -17.55
C LYS A 343 20.86 -0.78 -19.03
N SER A 344 20.58 -1.75 -19.92
CA SER A 344 20.35 -1.49 -21.34
C SER A 344 19.01 -0.79 -21.62
N ARG A 345 18.03 -0.94 -20.72
CA ARG A 345 16.69 -0.34 -20.85
C ARG A 345 16.57 1.04 -20.20
N SER A 346 17.59 1.55 -19.50
CA SER A 346 17.48 2.82 -18.77
C SER A 346 17.00 3.98 -19.65
N ALA A 347 17.57 4.16 -20.85
CA ALA A 347 17.14 5.21 -21.78
C ALA A 347 15.70 5.01 -22.31
N GLN A 348 15.27 3.77 -22.53
CA GLN A 348 13.89 3.47 -22.93
C GLN A 348 12.93 3.73 -21.76
N GLN A 349 13.31 3.37 -20.54
CA GLN A 349 12.53 3.62 -19.34
C GLN A 349 12.35 5.12 -19.10
N GLU A 350 13.42 5.92 -19.20
CA GLU A 350 13.35 7.38 -19.10
C GLU A 350 12.38 7.99 -20.10
N LYS A 351 12.37 7.47 -21.34
CA LYS A 351 11.42 7.91 -22.38
C LYS A 351 9.98 7.55 -22.00
N THR A 352 9.74 6.32 -21.57
CA THR A 352 8.44 5.82 -21.14
C THR A 352 7.92 6.65 -19.96
N ASP A 353 8.75 6.90 -18.94
CA ASP A 353 8.41 7.72 -17.79
C ASP A 353 8.09 9.17 -18.17
N SER A 354 8.84 9.71 -19.14
CA SER A 354 8.58 11.07 -19.66
C SER A 354 7.21 11.15 -20.34
N ILE A 355 6.85 10.16 -21.16
CA ILE A 355 5.54 10.07 -21.80
C ILE A 355 4.43 9.93 -20.74
N LEU A 356 4.60 9.02 -19.80
CA LEU A 356 3.66 8.77 -18.70
C LEU A 356 3.39 10.04 -17.88
N LYS A 357 4.44 10.76 -17.46
CA LYS A 357 4.33 12.03 -16.73
C LYS A 357 3.66 13.12 -17.57
N ALA A 358 4.03 13.26 -18.85
CA ALA A 358 3.44 14.24 -19.75
C ALA A 358 1.95 13.96 -19.98
N ASN A 359 1.57 12.71 -20.22
CA ASN A 359 0.19 12.29 -20.39
C ASN A 359 -0.64 12.50 -19.10
N THR A 360 -0.10 12.12 -17.94
CA THR A 360 -0.76 12.33 -16.65
C THR A 360 -1.04 13.80 -16.41
N LYS A 361 -0.06 14.67 -16.70
CA LYS A 361 -0.24 16.13 -16.62
C LYS A 361 -1.29 16.66 -17.61
N LYS A 362 -1.27 16.18 -18.86
CA LYS A 362 -2.24 16.60 -19.89
C LYS A 362 -3.66 16.19 -19.51
N LEU A 363 -3.84 14.98 -19.01
CA LEU A 363 -5.13 14.44 -18.56
C LEU A 363 -5.65 15.22 -17.34
N LEU A 364 -4.80 15.51 -16.36
CA LEU A 364 -5.13 16.34 -15.20
C LEU A 364 -5.62 17.75 -15.64
N ASN A 365 -4.86 18.41 -16.51
CA ASN A 365 -5.19 19.76 -17.01
C ASN A 365 -6.47 19.75 -17.85
N GLY A 366 -6.78 18.65 -18.53
CA GLY A 366 -8.02 18.42 -19.26
C GLY A 366 -9.24 18.15 -18.36
N GLY A 367 -9.03 18.01 -17.05
CA GLY A 367 -10.09 17.76 -16.08
C GLY A 367 -10.53 16.29 -15.98
N VAL A 368 -9.67 15.34 -16.36
CA VAL A 368 -9.88 13.92 -16.09
C VAL A 368 -9.73 13.66 -14.60
N ILE A 369 -10.58 12.80 -14.05
CA ILE A 369 -10.53 12.42 -12.63
C ILE A 369 -9.34 11.48 -12.42
N ILE A 370 -8.34 11.91 -11.64
CA ILE A 370 -7.17 11.10 -11.33
C ILE A 370 -7.21 10.70 -9.85
N ALA A 371 -7.09 9.41 -9.56
CA ALA A 371 -6.95 8.84 -8.22
C ALA A 371 -5.49 8.46 -7.97
N THR A 372 -5.05 8.57 -6.71
CA THR A 372 -3.73 8.11 -6.27
C THR A 372 -3.77 6.61 -5.99
N GLY A 373 -2.83 5.85 -6.53
CA GLY A 373 -2.65 4.44 -6.23
C GLY A 373 -1.28 3.95 -6.63
N THR A 374 -0.72 3.04 -5.84
CA THR A 374 0.70 2.68 -5.88
C THR A 374 1.02 1.47 -6.75
N ASP A 375 0.04 0.56 -6.93
CA ASP A 375 0.28 -0.80 -7.38
C ASP A 375 1.13 -1.61 -6.36
N ALA A 376 0.94 -1.29 -5.05
CA ALA A 376 1.66 -1.96 -3.97
C ALA A 376 1.37 -3.46 -3.92
N GLY A 377 2.40 -4.22 -3.60
CA GLY A 377 2.46 -5.67 -3.71
C GLY A 377 3.42 -6.12 -4.81
N ASN A 378 3.64 -5.33 -5.84
CA ASN A 378 4.66 -5.58 -6.86
C ASN A 378 6.08 -5.39 -6.30
N ILE A 379 7.08 -6.07 -6.93
CA ILE A 379 8.48 -6.07 -6.45
C ILE A 379 8.99 -4.64 -6.31
N GLY A 380 9.44 -4.29 -5.11
CA GLY A 380 9.95 -2.96 -4.76
C GLY A 380 8.86 -1.94 -4.42
N THR A 381 7.57 -2.22 -4.70
CA THR A 381 6.46 -1.32 -4.36
C THR A 381 5.77 -1.83 -3.08
N LEU A 382 6.24 -1.29 -1.96
CA LEU A 382 5.92 -1.78 -0.62
C LEU A 382 4.55 -1.29 -0.14
N HIS A 383 3.78 -2.19 0.48
CA HIS A 383 2.51 -1.84 1.10
C HIS A 383 2.65 -0.69 2.10
N ALA A 384 1.77 0.29 2.00
CA ALA A 384 1.66 1.50 2.80
C ALA A 384 2.80 2.53 2.63
N SER A 385 4.06 2.12 2.54
CA SER A 385 5.18 3.07 2.50
C SER A 385 5.37 3.69 1.11
N SER A 386 5.28 2.93 0.03
CA SER A 386 5.43 3.45 -1.34
C SER A 386 4.35 4.46 -1.76
N TYR A 387 3.30 4.60 -0.93
CA TYR A 387 2.28 5.63 -1.16
C TYR A 387 2.86 7.05 -1.20
N PHE A 388 3.84 7.35 -0.36
CA PHE A 388 4.45 8.68 -0.35
C PHE A 388 5.40 8.91 -1.53
N GLU A 389 5.96 7.85 -2.09
CA GLU A 389 6.71 7.92 -3.36
C GLU A 389 5.77 8.28 -4.51
N GLU A 390 4.59 7.65 -4.57
CA GLU A 390 3.56 8.00 -5.56
C GLU A 390 3.12 9.47 -5.43
N LEU A 391 2.90 9.98 -4.20
CA LEU A 391 2.58 11.40 -3.99
C LEU A 391 3.70 12.32 -4.51
N GLN A 392 4.95 11.94 -4.30
CA GLN A 392 6.09 12.69 -4.79
C GLN A 392 6.17 12.64 -6.33
N ALA A 393 5.96 11.48 -6.93
CA ALA A 393 5.91 11.32 -8.39
C ALA A 393 4.77 12.15 -9.02
N MET A 394 3.60 12.21 -8.38
CA MET A 394 2.50 13.09 -8.78
C MET A 394 2.92 14.58 -8.71
N LYS A 395 3.66 14.96 -7.66
CA LYS A 395 4.19 16.33 -7.54
C LYS A 395 5.14 16.67 -8.70
N GLU A 396 6.03 15.75 -9.05
CA GLU A 396 6.95 15.87 -10.18
C GLU A 396 6.23 15.90 -11.53
N ALA A 397 5.13 15.17 -11.66
CA ALA A 397 4.22 15.25 -12.80
C ALA A 397 3.43 16.58 -12.88
N GLY A 398 3.59 17.47 -11.88
CA GLY A 398 3.06 18.83 -11.89
C GLY A 398 1.70 19.01 -11.22
N PHE A 399 1.31 18.10 -10.33
CA PHE A 399 0.13 18.29 -9.48
C PHE A 399 0.39 19.34 -8.40
N SER A 400 -0.59 20.19 -8.14
CA SER A 400 -0.62 21.01 -6.93
C SER A 400 -0.94 20.16 -5.69
N ASN A 401 -0.57 20.64 -4.49
CA ASN A 401 -0.89 19.91 -3.27
C ASN A 401 -2.39 19.65 -3.11
N TRP A 402 -3.26 20.62 -3.47
CA TRP A 402 -4.71 20.42 -3.47
C TRP A 402 -5.16 19.30 -4.43
N GLN A 403 -4.60 19.23 -5.64
CA GLN A 403 -4.93 18.17 -6.60
C GLN A 403 -4.49 16.79 -6.09
N ILE A 404 -3.31 16.71 -5.44
CA ILE A 404 -2.86 15.47 -4.79
C ILE A 404 -3.83 15.06 -3.67
N LEU A 405 -4.21 16.00 -2.78
CA LEU A 405 -5.16 15.72 -1.71
C LEU A 405 -6.53 15.26 -2.25
N GLN A 406 -6.99 15.85 -3.34
CA GLN A 406 -8.23 15.45 -4.00
C GLN A 406 -8.12 14.05 -4.63
N SER A 407 -7.00 13.76 -5.29
CA SER A 407 -6.69 12.45 -5.89
C SER A 407 -6.59 11.36 -4.83
N SER A 408 -6.01 11.70 -3.68
CA SER A 408 -5.77 10.81 -2.54
C SER A 408 -6.98 10.60 -1.61
N THR A 409 -8.13 11.18 -1.91
CA THR A 409 -9.32 11.12 -1.06
C THR A 409 -10.58 10.88 -1.91
N ILE A 410 -11.28 11.94 -2.31
CA ILE A 410 -12.58 11.86 -2.99
C ILE A 410 -12.50 11.17 -4.36
N ASN A 411 -11.38 11.33 -5.09
CA ASN A 411 -11.24 10.67 -6.39
C ASN A 411 -11.03 9.16 -6.25
N GLY A 412 -10.34 8.70 -5.19
CA GLY A 412 -10.28 7.27 -4.85
C GLY A 412 -11.68 6.70 -4.53
N ALA A 413 -12.53 7.46 -3.82
CA ALA A 413 -13.90 7.06 -3.58
C ALA A 413 -14.72 6.95 -4.88
N LYS A 414 -14.48 7.86 -5.84
CA LYS A 414 -15.10 7.81 -7.17
C LYS A 414 -14.68 6.58 -7.97
N ALA A 415 -13.45 6.09 -7.80
CA ALA A 415 -12.97 4.90 -8.51
C ALA A 415 -13.87 3.69 -8.26
N VAL A 416 -14.38 3.52 -7.03
CA VAL A 416 -15.30 2.45 -6.65
C VAL A 416 -16.77 2.89 -6.57
N GLY A 417 -17.11 4.12 -7.00
CA GLY A 417 -18.48 4.65 -7.01
C GLY A 417 -19.08 4.90 -5.61
N ARG A 418 -18.22 5.22 -4.63
CA ARG A 418 -18.60 5.43 -3.21
C ARG A 418 -18.35 6.85 -2.71
N GLU A 419 -18.27 7.83 -3.59
CA GLU A 419 -18.01 9.22 -3.25
C GLU A 419 -19.09 9.87 -2.38
N LYS A 420 -20.24 9.24 -2.24
CA LYS A 420 -21.29 9.63 -1.29
C LYS A 420 -21.11 9.03 0.11
N GLU A 421 -20.22 8.05 0.26
CA GLU A 421 -20.01 7.35 1.53
C GLU A 421 -18.74 7.81 2.26
N PHE A 422 -17.66 8.09 1.53
CA PHE A 422 -16.36 8.50 2.10
C PHE A 422 -15.58 9.45 1.18
N GLY A 423 -14.40 9.88 1.59
CA GLY A 423 -13.46 10.70 0.81
C GLY A 423 -13.64 12.20 0.96
N SER A 424 -14.60 12.68 1.76
CA SER A 424 -14.71 14.10 2.16
C SER A 424 -15.43 14.27 3.50
N ILE A 425 -15.30 15.46 4.11
CA ILE A 425 -15.94 15.79 5.38
C ILE A 425 -17.33 16.37 5.09
N GLN A 426 -18.34 15.51 5.11
CA GLN A 426 -19.74 15.91 4.92
C GLN A 426 -20.68 15.09 5.83
N ASN A 427 -21.83 15.65 6.16
CA ASN A 427 -22.84 14.96 6.98
C ASN A 427 -23.27 13.64 6.34
N GLY A 428 -23.36 12.61 7.15
CA GLY A 428 -23.76 11.25 6.76
C GLY A 428 -22.61 10.37 6.23
N ARG A 429 -21.45 10.94 5.88
CA ARG A 429 -20.28 10.16 5.42
C ARG A 429 -19.59 9.44 6.56
N ILE A 430 -18.88 8.35 6.23
CA ILE A 430 -18.05 7.60 7.16
C ILE A 430 -16.97 8.54 7.68
N ALA A 431 -16.72 8.48 8.98
CA ALA A 431 -15.72 9.29 9.65
C ALA A 431 -14.35 8.62 9.55
N ASP A 432 -13.81 8.57 8.33
CA ASP A 432 -12.45 8.21 8.01
C ASP A 432 -11.66 9.50 7.81
N LEU A 433 -10.91 9.92 8.84
CA LEU A 433 -10.31 11.25 8.92
C LEU A 433 -8.87 11.19 9.44
N LEU A 434 -8.08 12.22 9.09
CA LEU A 434 -6.76 12.46 9.63
C LEU A 434 -6.71 13.78 10.37
N LEU A 435 -6.22 13.75 11.61
CA LEU A 435 -5.84 14.94 12.35
C LEU A 435 -4.32 15.12 12.25
N LEU A 436 -3.88 16.19 11.59
CA LEU A 436 -2.48 16.46 11.27
C LEU A 436 -1.94 17.62 12.10
N ASN A 437 -0.66 17.54 12.48
CA ASN A 437 0.05 18.60 13.20
C ASN A 437 0.58 19.71 12.29
N ALA A 438 0.48 19.58 10.97
CA ALA A 438 0.91 20.59 10.01
C ALA A 438 0.04 20.58 8.75
N ASN A 439 -0.01 21.72 8.06
CA ASN A 439 -0.86 21.93 6.89
C ASN A 439 -0.34 21.15 5.66
N PRO A 440 -1.07 20.15 5.13
CA PRO A 440 -0.64 19.40 3.96
C PRO A 440 -0.73 20.20 2.64
N VAL A 441 -1.42 21.33 2.66
CA VAL A 441 -1.48 22.26 1.51
C VAL A 441 -0.17 23.01 1.34
N ASP A 442 0.53 23.32 2.43
CA ASP A 442 1.84 24.00 2.38
C ASP A 442 2.92 23.04 1.87
N SER A 443 2.91 21.80 2.35
CA SER A 443 3.78 20.73 1.88
C SER A 443 3.10 19.38 2.00
N ILE A 444 3.13 18.59 0.91
CA ILE A 444 2.54 17.26 0.90
C ILE A 444 3.21 16.31 1.90
N SER A 445 4.48 16.53 2.25
CA SER A 445 5.20 15.79 3.29
C SER A 445 4.57 15.95 4.69
N ASN A 446 3.76 16.99 4.92
CA ASN A 446 3.05 17.18 6.17
C ASN A 446 1.95 16.13 6.41
N LEU A 447 1.55 15.36 5.37
CA LEU A 447 0.71 14.17 5.53
C LEU A 447 1.31 13.11 6.44
N GLN A 448 2.64 13.12 6.64
CA GLN A 448 3.33 12.22 7.56
C GLN A 448 3.24 12.64 9.03
N LYS A 449 2.81 13.88 9.32
CA LYS A 449 2.72 14.44 10.67
C LYS A 449 1.35 14.16 11.30
N ILE A 450 0.97 12.88 11.35
CA ILE A 450 -0.34 12.43 11.83
C ILE A 450 -0.35 12.43 13.36
N GLU A 451 -1.28 13.15 13.96
CA GLU A 451 -1.60 13.08 15.40
C GLU A 451 -2.56 11.92 15.70
N LEU A 452 -3.66 11.84 14.93
CA LEU A 452 -4.66 10.80 15.04
C LEU A 452 -5.14 10.35 13.67
N VAL A 453 -5.37 9.07 13.52
CA VAL A 453 -6.21 8.50 12.47
C VAL A 453 -7.58 8.21 13.08
N ILE A 454 -8.62 8.75 12.51
CA ILE A 454 -9.99 8.37 12.83
C ILE A 454 -10.41 7.38 11.73
N ASN A 455 -10.54 6.10 12.08
CA ASN A 455 -10.90 5.04 11.16
C ASN A 455 -12.26 4.46 11.54
N LYS A 456 -13.24 4.57 10.66
CA LYS A 456 -14.64 4.17 10.94
C LYS A 456 -15.14 4.77 12.25
N GLY A 457 -14.90 6.08 12.45
CA GLY A 457 -15.27 6.81 13.65
C GLY A 457 -14.40 6.58 14.89
N ASN A 458 -13.41 5.68 14.85
CA ASN A 458 -12.57 5.35 16.00
C ASN A 458 -11.25 6.12 15.94
N PRO A 459 -10.94 7.00 16.90
CA PRO A 459 -9.65 7.70 16.96
C PRO A 459 -8.54 6.75 17.44
N ILE A 460 -7.47 6.68 16.66
CA ILE A 460 -6.34 5.77 16.87
C ILE A 460 -5.03 6.58 16.78
N ARG A 461 -4.13 6.38 17.71
CA ARG A 461 -2.77 6.91 17.60
C ARG A 461 -1.94 6.01 16.69
N PRO A 462 -1.27 6.56 15.65
CA PRO A 462 -0.52 5.77 14.67
C PRO A 462 0.55 4.85 15.29
N ASP A 463 1.21 5.30 16.36
CA ASP A 463 2.27 4.58 17.07
C ASP A 463 1.78 3.32 17.80
N THR A 464 0.48 3.20 18.05
CA THR A 464 -0.12 2.03 18.73
C THR A 464 -0.51 0.90 17.76
N LEU A 465 -0.53 1.15 16.46
CA LEU A 465 -1.05 0.20 15.46
C LEU A 465 -0.10 -0.96 15.15
N VAL A 466 1.20 -0.68 15.09
CA VAL A 466 2.23 -1.69 14.79
C VAL A 466 3.17 -1.77 15.98
N LYS A 467 3.23 -2.94 16.58
CA LYS A 467 4.16 -3.21 17.68
C LYS A 467 5.53 -3.59 17.12
N GLU A 468 6.56 -2.95 17.63
CA GLU A 468 7.93 -3.37 17.35
C GLU A 468 8.18 -4.74 18.01
N THR A 469 8.56 -5.72 17.22
CA THR A 469 8.94 -7.06 17.71
C THR A 469 10.46 -7.22 17.68
N PRO A 470 11.05 -8.14 18.48
CA PRO A 470 12.49 -8.44 18.38
C PRO A 470 12.91 -8.79 16.95
N PHE A 471 12.08 -9.55 16.23
CA PHE A 471 12.30 -9.81 14.79
C PHE A 471 12.38 -8.51 13.99
N ALA A 472 11.36 -7.66 14.10
CA ALA A 472 11.26 -6.44 13.29
C ALA A 472 12.44 -5.48 13.57
N LEU A 473 12.82 -5.34 14.83
CA LEU A 473 13.90 -4.47 15.25
C LEU A 473 15.25 -4.91 14.67
N VAL A 474 15.59 -6.20 14.80
CA VAL A 474 16.85 -6.76 14.27
C VAL A 474 16.81 -6.82 12.74
N GLN A 475 15.64 -7.08 12.12
CA GLN A 475 15.54 -7.06 10.66
C GLN A 475 15.73 -5.65 10.10
N ARG A 476 15.20 -4.61 10.74
CA ARG A 476 15.38 -3.23 10.29
C ARG A 476 16.85 -2.79 10.29
N GLN A 477 17.61 -3.14 11.34
CA GLN A 477 19.04 -2.83 11.35
C GLN A 477 19.79 -3.57 10.23
N LEU A 478 19.47 -4.85 9.98
CA LEU A 478 20.06 -5.62 8.88
C LEU A 478 19.73 -5.00 7.51
N ASN A 479 18.47 -4.59 7.31
CA ASN A 479 18.06 -3.92 6.09
C ASN A 479 18.84 -2.62 5.87
N ALA A 480 19.04 -1.83 6.94
CA ALA A 480 19.79 -0.58 6.88
C ALA A 480 21.28 -0.83 6.60
N TYR A 481 21.86 -1.87 7.18
CA TYR A 481 23.22 -2.34 6.86
C TYR A 481 23.36 -2.65 5.36
N ASN A 482 22.44 -3.44 4.81
CA ASN A 482 22.41 -3.80 3.40
C ASN A 482 22.02 -2.64 2.47
N GLY A 483 21.29 -1.66 2.99
CA GLY A 483 20.95 -0.41 2.32
C GLY A 483 22.05 0.66 2.38
N HIS A 484 23.17 0.39 3.08
CA HIS A 484 24.27 1.31 3.27
C HIS A 484 23.90 2.62 3.99
N ASP A 485 22.87 2.59 4.85
CA ASP A 485 22.40 3.74 5.64
C ASP A 485 22.82 3.60 7.10
N LEU A 486 23.87 4.31 7.48
CA LEU A 486 24.43 4.27 8.83
C LEU A 486 23.45 4.77 9.90
N GLU A 487 22.71 5.84 9.61
CA GLU A 487 21.77 6.42 10.60
C GLU A 487 20.57 5.50 10.85
N ALA A 488 20.00 4.95 9.77
CA ALA A 488 18.94 3.95 9.89
C ALA A 488 19.44 2.65 10.56
N PHE A 489 20.70 2.26 10.33
CA PHE A 489 21.34 1.14 11.02
C PHE A 489 21.44 1.37 12.53
N LEU A 490 21.80 2.57 12.95
CA LEU A 490 21.97 2.94 14.37
C LEU A 490 20.63 3.16 15.10
N GLU A 491 19.55 3.46 14.38
CA GLU A 491 18.26 3.82 14.99
C GLU A 491 17.74 2.74 15.95
N PRO A 492 17.73 1.42 15.61
CA PRO A 492 17.23 0.36 16.49
C PRO A 492 18.01 0.16 17.80
N TYR A 493 19.24 0.69 17.92
CA TYR A 493 20.07 0.51 19.10
C TYR A 493 19.76 1.54 20.20
N ALA A 494 20.01 1.16 21.46
CA ALA A 494 19.97 2.07 22.59
C ALA A 494 21.18 3.03 22.57
N ASP A 495 21.03 4.22 23.16
CA ASP A 495 22.12 5.21 23.18
C ASP A 495 23.35 4.72 23.95
N ASP A 496 23.12 3.87 24.97
CA ASP A 496 24.14 3.23 25.83
C ASP A 496 24.47 1.78 25.46
N VAL A 497 24.12 1.34 24.23
CA VAL A 497 24.34 -0.02 23.73
C VAL A 497 25.75 -0.53 23.99
N GLU A 498 25.88 -1.81 24.33
CA GLU A 498 27.17 -2.47 24.57
C GLU A 498 27.40 -3.57 23.52
N ILE A 499 28.56 -3.58 22.89
CA ILE A 499 28.99 -4.57 21.90
C ILE A 499 30.14 -5.38 22.49
N TYR A 500 29.97 -6.69 22.48
CA TYR A 500 30.93 -7.64 23.04
C TYR A 500 31.44 -8.62 21.99
N GLN A 501 32.69 -9.03 22.14
CA GLN A 501 33.12 -10.33 21.65
C GLN A 501 32.78 -11.38 22.69
N PHE A 502 32.10 -12.42 22.26
CA PHE A 502 31.68 -13.51 23.14
C PHE A 502 32.91 -14.16 23.83
N PRO A 503 32.85 -14.57 25.11
CA PRO A 503 31.66 -14.48 25.95
C PRO A 503 31.43 -13.11 26.62
N ASN A 504 32.47 -12.31 26.95
CA ASN A 504 32.31 -11.11 27.79
C ASN A 504 33.33 -10.00 27.52
N THR A 505 34.03 -10.00 26.40
CA THR A 505 35.03 -8.98 26.10
C THR A 505 34.37 -7.76 25.48
N LEU A 506 34.20 -6.67 26.25
CA LEU A 506 33.62 -5.43 25.76
C LEU A 506 34.49 -4.82 24.66
N GLN A 507 33.91 -4.62 23.48
CA GLN A 507 34.56 -4.01 22.31
C GLN A 507 34.27 -2.51 22.20
N MET A 508 32.99 -2.14 22.39
CA MET A 508 32.58 -0.74 22.37
C MET A 508 31.30 -0.53 23.20
N LYS A 509 31.14 0.74 23.64
CA LYS A 509 29.95 1.17 24.39
C LYS A 509 29.43 2.48 23.85
N GLY A 510 28.13 2.54 23.66
CA GLY A 510 27.37 3.70 23.22
C GLY A 510 27.29 3.87 21.71
N LYS A 511 26.19 4.47 21.28
CA LYS A 511 25.83 4.68 19.87
C LYS A 511 26.87 5.51 19.11
N GLU A 512 27.50 6.49 19.76
CA GLU A 512 28.55 7.32 19.15
C GLU A 512 29.84 6.52 18.86
N ALA A 513 30.18 5.56 19.72
CA ALA A 513 31.28 4.64 19.44
C ALA A 513 30.96 3.72 18.24
N MET A 514 29.70 3.21 18.18
CA MET A 514 29.23 2.46 17.02
C MET A 514 29.26 3.30 15.75
N ARG A 515 28.79 4.54 15.77
CA ARG A 515 28.81 5.45 14.62
C ARG A 515 30.21 5.56 14.01
N LYS A 516 31.23 5.72 14.85
CA LYS A 516 32.62 5.78 14.39
C LYS A 516 33.12 4.45 13.83
N ALA A 517 32.81 3.33 14.50
CA ALA A 517 33.25 2.01 14.09
C ALA A 517 32.57 1.51 12.80
N TYR A 518 31.31 1.87 12.58
CA TYR A 518 30.51 1.40 11.46
C TYR A 518 30.43 2.38 10.28
N GLN A 519 31.28 3.42 10.23
CA GLN A 519 31.40 4.34 9.08
C GLN A 519 31.59 3.61 7.74
N PHE A 520 32.23 2.45 7.75
CA PHE A 520 32.47 1.65 6.56
C PHE A 520 31.17 1.22 5.84
N ILE A 521 30.02 1.17 6.53
CA ILE A 521 28.71 0.83 5.93
C ILE A 521 28.44 1.73 4.73
N THR A 522 28.72 3.01 4.81
CA THR A 522 28.39 4.00 3.75
C THR A 522 29.32 3.93 2.54
N ASN A 523 30.54 3.41 2.70
CA ASN A 523 31.60 3.60 1.70
C ASN A 523 32.24 2.29 1.22
N THR A 524 31.81 1.10 1.71
CA THR A 524 32.42 -0.18 1.32
C THR A 524 31.69 -0.78 0.11
N PRO A 525 32.34 -0.86 -1.07
CA PRO A 525 31.73 -1.41 -2.27
C PRO A 525 31.34 -2.89 -2.09
N GLY A 526 30.09 -3.21 -2.45
CA GLY A 526 29.57 -4.57 -2.40
C GLY A 526 29.43 -5.16 -0.99
N LEU A 527 29.44 -4.29 0.03
CA LEU A 527 29.09 -4.73 1.38
C LEU A 527 27.67 -5.28 1.41
N HIS A 528 27.54 -6.50 1.87
CA HIS A 528 26.24 -7.17 1.99
C HIS A 528 26.31 -8.24 3.08
N CYS A 529 25.32 -8.26 3.95
CA CYS A 529 25.14 -9.27 4.98
C CYS A 529 23.99 -10.21 4.59
N GLU A 530 24.33 -11.45 4.29
CA GLU A 530 23.37 -12.52 4.04
C GLU A 530 23.00 -13.18 5.36
N LEU A 531 21.71 -13.16 5.71
CA LEU A 531 21.19 -13.87 6.87
C LEU A 531 21.06 -15.38 6.54
N GLN A 532 21.92 -16.22 7.11
CA GLN A 532 21.88 -17.65 6.92
C GLN A 532 20.77 -18.31 7.75
N LYS A 533 20.64 -17.91 9.01
CA LYS A 533 19.64 -18.45 9.93
C LYS A 533 19.36 -17.47 11.06
N ARG A 534 18.11 -17.42 11.50
CA ARG A 534 17.68 -16.64 12.67
C ARG A 534 16.96 -17.53 13.67
N ILE A 535 17.26 -17.36 14.96
CA ILE A 535 16.56 -17.96 16.09
C ILE A 535 16.07 -16.83 16.99
N ILE A 536 14.82 -16.92 17.43
CA ILE A 536 14.21 -15.90 18.32
C ILE A 536 13.67 -16.62 19.56
N GLN A 537 14.12 -16.16 20.72
CA GLN A 537 13.63 -16.65 22.01
C GLN A 537 13.37 -15.46 22.94
N GLY A 538 12.09 -15.15 23.16
CA GLY A 538 11.70 -13.96 23.95
C GLY A 538 12.27 -12.68 23.37
N ASN A 539 13.08 -11.99 24.16
CA ASN A 539 13.75 -10.74 23.76
C ASN A 539 15.17 -10.92 23.24
N THR A 540 15.55 -12.15 22.90
CA THR A 540 16.87 -12.48 22.32
C THR A 540 16.69 -12.93 20.87
N VAL A 541 17.49 -12.36 19.98
CA VAL A 541 17.60 -12.78 18.57
C VAL A 541 19.01 -13.23 18.32
N ILE A 542 19.18 -14.37 17.66
CA ILE A 542 20.48 -14.94 17.28
C ILE A 542 20.47 -15.07 15.77
N ASP A 543 21.38 -14.37 15.11
CA ASP A 543 21.58 -14.41 13.67
C ASP A 543 22.90 -15.09 13.33
N HIS A 544 22.85 -16.07 12.44
CA HIS A 544 24.02 -16.55 11.72
C HIS A 544 24.12 -15.74 10.44
N GLU A 545 25.19 -14.98 10.32
CA GLU A 545 25.40 -13.96 9.30
C GLU A 545 26.63 -14.26 8.47
N LYS A 546 26.55 -13.99 7.16
CA LYS A 546 27.67 -14.07 6.24
C LYS A 546 27.84 -12.73 5.55
N VAL A 547 28.89 -12.01 5.92
CA VAL A 547 29.19 -10.68 5.39
C VAL A 547 30.15 -10.78 4.22
N GLN A 548 29.81 -10.14 3.12
CA GLN A 548 30.59 -10.11 1.87
C GLN A 548 31.00 -8.66 1.57
N VAL A 549 32.15 -8.51 0.92
CA VAL A 549 32.64 -7.26 0.33
C VAL A 549 33.26 -7.55 -1.03
N THR A 550 33.24 -6.60 -1.95
CA THR A 550 33.86 -6.77 -3.27
C THR A 550 35.36 -7.08 -3.15
N GLY A 551 35.79 -8.22 -3.70
CA GLY A 551 37.18 -8.65 -3.71
C GLY A 551 37.71 -9.20 -2.37
N GLY A 552 36.89 -9.20 -1.31
CA GLY A 552 37.23 -9.77 -0.01
C GLY A 552 36.78 -11.22 0.16
N LYS A 553 37.33 -11.90 1.18
CA LYS A 553 36.79 -13.19 1.61
C LYS A 553 35.55 -12.95 2.48
N PRO A 554 34.48 -13.74 2.31
CA PRO A 554 33.33 -13.65 3.21
C PRO A 554 33.73 -13.92 4.66
N VAL A 555 33.11 -13.19 5.58
CA VAL A 555 33.25 -13.40 7.03
C VAL A 555 31.94 -13.95 7.55
N GLU A 556 32.00 -15.08 8.24
CA GLU A 556 30.85 -15.64 8.95
C GLU A 556 30.92 -15.27 10.44
N ALA A 557 29.79 -14.90 11.00
CA ALA A 557 29.66 -14.56 12.41
C ALA A 557 28.30 -15.00 12.95
N VAL A 558 28.24 -15.26 14.24
CA VAL A 558 26.97 -15.34 14.95
C VAL A 558 26.81 -14.07 15.80
N ALA A 559 25.75 -13.32 15.54
CA ALA A 559 25.38 -12.13 16.31
C ALA A 559 24.22 -12.45 17.26
N ILE A 560 24.36 -12.18 18.56
CA ILE A 560 23.34 -12.38 19.58
C ILE A 560 22.89 -11.01 20.06
N TYR A 561 21.64 -10.68 19.80
CA TYR A 561 21.03 -9.38 20.14
C TYR A 561 20.15 -9.52 21.38
N GLU A 562 20.39 -8.70 22.40
CA GLU A 562 19.50 -8.56 23.55
C GLU A 562 18.66 -7.28 23.39
N ILE A 563 17.33 -7.44 23.48
CA ILE A 563 16.35 -6.36 23.31
C ILE A 563 15.72 -6.01 24.65
N LYS A 564 15.65 -4.71 24.97
CA LYS A 564 14.91 -4.19 26.12
C LYS A 564 14.05 -3.01 25.69
N GLY A 565 12.76 -3.09 25.97
CA GLY A 565 11.81 -2.15 25.38
C GLY A 565 11.81 -2.29 23.86
N ASN A 566 11.93 -1.18 23.15
CA ASN A 566 11.97 -1.16 21.68
C ASN A 566 13.39 -0.84 21.16
N LYS A 567 14.45 -1.29 21.87
CA LYS A 567 15.84 -1.02 21.50
C LYS A 567 16.72 -2.25 21.72
N ILE A 568 17.73 -2.41 20.85
CA ILE A 568 18.83 -3.35 21.03
C ILE A 568 19.79 -2.74 22.06
N VAL A 569 19.96 -3.41 23.19
CA VAL A 569 20.80 -2.91 24.31
C VAL A 569 22.17 -3.55 24.37
N LYS A 570 22.30 -4.81 23.85
CA LYS A 570 23.59 -5.51 23.78
C LYS A 570 23.67 -6.36 22.54
N VAL A 571 24.88 -6.53 22.03
CA VAL A 571 25.21 -7.48 20.97
C VAL A 571 26.47 -8.25 21.35
N TYR A 572 26.47 -9.56 21.13
CA TYR A 572 27.65 -10.42 21.26
C TYR A 572 27.96 -11.02 19.90
N PHE A 573 29.19 -10.86 19.45
CA PHE A 573 29.68 -11.51 18.22
C PHE A 573 30.54 -12.74 18.56
N VAL A 574 30.27 -13.84 17.84
CA VAL A 574 31.05 -15.08 17.84
C VAL A 574 31.62 -15.26 16.44
N TYR A 575 32.95 -15.35 16.30
CA TYR A 575 33.63 -15.52 15.03
C TYR A 575 34.26 -16.91 14.96
#